data_8e8862af71f87b5d459d36065c7fa6f4
#
_entry.id   8e8862af71f87b5d459d36065c7fa6f4
#
_cell.length_a   1.000
_cell.length_b   1.000
_cell.length_c   1.000
_cell.angle_alpha   90.00
_cell.angle_beta   90.00
_cell.angle_gamma   90.00
#
_symmetry.space_group_name_H-M   'P 1'
#
loop_
_entity.id
_entity.type
_entity.pdbx_description
1 polymer ?
#
loop_
_entity_poly.entity_id
_entity_poly.type
_entity_poly.pdbx_seq_one_letter_code
_entity_poly.pdbx_strand_id
1 'polypeptide(L)'
;AQPVCGPCRALLQTGKYPTEIGCYRNAIALPDHIKTLADYMQEIGYETAYVGKWHLASTRKKCEDLPIEYYETKAIPPERRGGYRGFWRAADVLELTSHGYEGYVFDENMKKRKFAGYRVNRITDFALEFLDSYRGENPFFLTISHIEPHYQKDRQGYEGPIGSKQKFQN
;
A
#
# COMPACT_ATOMS: atom_id res chain seq x y z
N ALA A 1 1.23 -17.04 -10.04
CA ALA A 1 1.29 -16.01 -8.98
C ALA A 1 1.38 -16.68 -7.61
N GLN A 2 2.14 -16.10 -6.69
CA GLN A 2 2.16 -16.57 -5.32
C GLN A 2 1.05 -15.85 -4.53
N PRO A 3 0.17 -16.58 -3.81
CA PRO A 3 -0.95 -16.00 -3.08
C PRO A 3 -0.49 -15.42 -1.72
N VAL A 4 0.51 -14.54 -1.75
CA VAL A 4 1.11 -13.87 -0.59
C VAL A 4 1.20 -12.39 -0.90
N CYS A 5 1.01 -11.53 0.11
CA CYS A 5 0.83 -10.08 -0.06
C CYS A 5 1.91 -9.41 -0.92
N GLY A 6 3.19 -9.52 -0.55
CA GLY A 6 4.30 -8.88 -1.27
C GLY A 6 4.41 -9.37 -2.72
N PRO A 7 4.57 -10.68 -2.97
CA PRO A 7 4.64 -11.23 -4.32
C PRO A 7 3.44 -10.88 -5.21
N CYS A 8 2.22 -10.96 -4.67
CA CYS A 8 1.03 -10.60 -5.43
C CYS A 8 1.03 -9.10 -5.79
N ARG A 9 1.43 -8.23 -4.86
CA ARG A 9 1.53 -6.78 -5.11
C ARG A 9 2.62 -6.45 -6.12
N ALA A 10 3.77 -7.11 -6.03
CA ALA A 10 4.84 -6.98 -7.02
C ALA A 10 4.35 -7.33 -8.43
N LEU A 11 3.63 -8.45 -8.58
CA LEU A 11 3.01 -8.84 -9.85
C LEU A 11 2.03 -7.76 -10.36
N LEU A 12 1.12 -7.27 -9.49
CA LEU A 12 0.14 -6.25 -9.87
C LEU A 12 0.79 -4.93 -10.30
N GLN A 13 1.88 -4.53 -9.63
CA GLN A 13 2.58 -3.28 -9.93
C GLN A 13 3.47 -3.36 -11.16
N THR A 14 3.96 -4.54 -11.53
CA THR A 14 5.00 -4.67 -12.57
C THR A 14 4.58 -5.48 -13.78
N GLY A 15 3.51 -6.28 -13.67
CA GLY A 15 3.14 -7.27 -14.70
C GLY A 15 4.11 -8.45 -14.82
N LYS A 16 5.12 -8.54 -13.94
CA LYS A 16 6.17 -9.57 -13.99
C LYS A 16 6.00 -10.62 -12.90
N TYR A 17 6.47 -11.82 -13.14
CA TYR A 17 6.45 -12.86 -12.11
C TYR A 17 7.37 -12.49 -10.94
N PRO A 18 6.88 -12.64 -9.69
CA PRO A 18 7.66 -12.30 -8.48
C PRO A 18 9.02 -13.00 -8.39
N THR A 19 9.13 -14.22 -8.92
CA THR A 19 10.38 -14.99 -8.99
C THR A 19 11.36 -14.40 -9.99
N GLU A 20 10.88 -13.80 -11.06
CA GLU A 20 11.70 -13.14 -12.08
C GLU A 20 12.36 -11.87 -11.56
N ILE A 21 11.62 -11.11 -10.75
CA ILE A 21 12.06 -9.80 -10.22
C ILE A 21 12.58 -9.86 -8.77
N GLY A 22 12.79 -11.05 -8.23
CA GLY A 22 13.32 -11.24 -6.88
C GLY A 22 12.32 -11.04 -5.72
N CYS A 23 11.08 -10.58 -5.96
CA CYS A 23 10.04 -10.32 -4.94
C CYS A 23 9.20 -11.56 -4.61
N TYR A 24 9.80 -12.71 -4.42
CA TYR A 24 9.10 -14.00 -4.33
C TYR A 24 8.52 -14.34 -2.94
N ARG A 25 8.72 -13.50 -1.93
CA ARG A 25 8.15 -13.65 -0.58
C ARG A 25 7.91 -12.28 0.07
N ASN A 26 7.15 -12.26 1.17
CA ASN A 26 7.00 -11.05 2.00
C ASN A 26 8.35 -10.61 2.58
N ALA A 27 8.46 -9.33 2.85
CA ALA A 27 9.66 -8.69 3.37
C ALA A 27 10.88 -8.79 2.41
N ILE A 28 10.60 -8.68 1.13
CA ILE A 28 11.54 -8.31 0.08
C ILE A 28 10.95 -7.09 -0.62
N ALA A 29 11.70 -6.00 -0.66
CA ALA A 29 11.30 -4.77 -1.34
C ALA A 29 11.31 -4.97 -2.86
N LEU A 30 10.53 -4.15 -3.56
CA LEU A 30 10.62 -4.08 -5.01
C LEU A 30 11.98 -3.47 -5.40
N PRO A 31 12.75 -4.13 -6.30
CA PRO A 31 14.02 -3.57 -6.77
C PRO A 31 13.81 -2.27 -7.55
N ASP A 32 14.67 -1.29 -7.31
CA ASP A 32 14.52 0.09 -7.84
C ASP A 32 14.60 0.17 -9.37
N HIS A 33 15.29 -0.77 -10.01
CA HIS A 33 15.44 -0.83 -11.47
C HIS A 33 14.22 -1.42 -12.20
N ILE A 34 13.23 -1.92 -11.45
CA ILE A 34 12.03 -2.51 -12.03
C ILE A 34 10.96 -1.44 -12.20
N LYS A 35 10.61 -1.13 -13.44
CA LYS A 35 9.50 -0.23 -13.75
C LYS A 35 8.17 -0.81 -13.28
N THR A 36 7.36 0.05 -12.71
CA THR A 36 6.00 -0.27 -12.27
C THR A 36 4.95 0.30 -13.23
N LEU A 37 3.71 -0.09 -13.02
CA LEU A 37 2.56 0.51 -13.72
C LEU A 37 2.52 2.04 -13.54
N ALA A 38 2.87 2.56 -12.34
CA ALA A 38 2.93 4.00 -12.10
C ALA A 38 4.02 4.69 -12.93
N ASP A 39 5.20 4.07 -13.11
CA ASP A 39 6.23 4.63 -13.98
C ASP A 39 5.75 4.73 -15.44
N TYR A 40 5.10 3.68 -15.96
CA TYR A 40 4.53 3.69 -17.31
C TYR A 40 3.43 4.74 -17.48
N MET A 41 2.57 4.90 -16.46
CA MET A 41 1.53 5.95 -16.49
C MET A 41 2.12 7.35 -16.52
N GLN A 42 3.19 7.61 -15.75
CA GLN A 42 3.89 8.90 -15.80
C GLN A 42 4.54 9.18 -17.17
N GLU A 43 5.12 8.16 -17.80
CA GLU A 43 5.74 8.31 -19.14
C GLU A 43 4.74 8.78 -20.21
N ILE A 44 3.45 8.48 -20.02
CA ILE A 44 2.37 8.91 -20.92
C ILE A 44 1.57 10.11 -20.36
N GLY A 45 2.13 10.81 -19.35
CA GLY A 45 1.60 12.08 -18.86
C GLY A 45 0.55 12.00 -17.76
N TYR A 46 0.35 10.85 -17.11
CA TYR A 46 -0.55 10.74 -15.97
C TYR A 46 0.11 11.20 -14.67
N GLU A 47 -0.63 11.89 -13.83
CA GLU A 47 -0.26 12.05 -12.43
C GLU A 47 -0.59 10.79 -11.64
N THR A 48 0.32 10.37 -10.74
CA THR A 48 0.16 9.11 -10.02
C THR A 48 -0.16 9.33 -8.55
N ALA A 49 -1.14 8.59 -8.02
CA ALA A 49 -1.58 8.67 -6.64
C ALA A 49 -1.76 7.27 -6.03
N TYR A 50 -1.44 7.13 -4.75
CA TYR A 50 -1.57 5.86 -4.04
C TYR A 50 -2.18 6.01 -2.65
N VAL A 51 -3.13 5.13 -2.32
CA VAL A 51 -3.81 5.12 -1.03
C VAL A 51 -3.89 3.69 -0.49
N GLY A 52 -3.45 3.48 0.77
CA GLY A 52 -3.61 2.20 1.47
C GLY A 52 -2.32 1.40 1.68
N LYS A 53 -2.40 0.07 1.59
CA LYS A 53 -1.26 -0.82 1.86
C LYS A 53 -0.30 -0.90 0.67
N TRP A 54 1.00 -0.63 0.90
CA TRP A 54 2.04 -0.78 -0.12
C TRP A 54 2.69 -2.17 -0.10
N HIS A 55 3.38 -2.51 0.97
CA HIS A 55 4.04 -3.80 1.25
C HIS A 55 5.14 -4.20 0.24
N LEU A 56 5.81 -3.23 -0.34
CA LEU A 56 6.90 -3.41 -1.31
C LEU A 56 8.13 -2.55 -1.01
N ALA A 57 8.20 -1.92 0.19
CA ALA A 57 9.33 -1.05 0.54
C ALA A 57 10.34 -1.72 1.49
N SER A 58 9.91 -2.69 2.31
CA SER A 58 10.76 -3.26 3.35
C SER A 58 11.47 -4.54 2.92
N THR A 59 12.77 -4.64 3.26
CA THR A 59 13.58 -5.86 3.17
C THR A 59 14.11 -6.25 4.55
N ARG A 60 13.59 -7.33 5.15
CA ARG A 60 13.96 -7.75 6.52
C ARG A 60 15.23 -8.57 6.60
N LYS A 61 15.60 -9.29 5.57
CA LYS A 61 16.78 -10.15 5.54
C LYS A 61 17.55 -9.86 4.26
N LYS A 62 18.88 -9.97 4.35
CA LYS A 62 19.73 -9.83 3.17
C LYS A 62 19.20 -10.75 2.05
N CYS A 63 18.93 -10.15 0.91
CA CYS A 63 18.42 -10.81 -0.28
C CYS A 63 19.15 -10.21 -1.48
N GLU A 64 20.04 -10.99 -2.07
CA GLU A 64 20.87 -10.57 -3.20
C GLU A 64 21.53 -9.19 -2.95
N ASP A 65 21.26 -8.21 -3.82
CA ASP A 65 21.84 -6.86 -3.76
C ASP A 65 20.94 -5.84 -3.04
N LEU A 66 19.81 -6.27 -2.45
CA LEU A 66 18.90 -5.36 -1.76
C LEU A 66 19.38 -5.05 -0.34
N PRO A 67 19.44 -3.78 0.05
CA PRO A 67 19.79 -3.39 1.42
C PRO A 67 18.70 -3.84 2.40
N ILE A 68 19.09 -4.07 3.66
CA ILE A 68 18.11 -4.30 4.73
C ILE A 68 17.51 -2.97 5.12
N GLU A 69 16.20 -2.80 4.89
CA GLU A 69 15.45 -1.59 5.16
C GLU A 69 14.11 -1.90 5.81
N TYR A 70 13.71 -1.09 6.79
CA TYR A 70 12.49 -1.28 7.56
C TYR A 70 11.58 -0.06 7.49
N TYR A 71 10.54 -0.16 6.68
CA TYR A 71 9.48 0.86 6.56
C TYR A 71 8.12 0.38 7.06
N GLU A 72 8.03 -0.80 7.65
CA GLU A 72 6.76 -1.44 8.02
C GLU A 72 5.87 -0.58 8.91
N THR A 73 6.46 0.22 9.80
CA THR A 73 5.76 1.17 10.68
C THR A 73 6.28 2.60 10.55
N LYS A 74 7.11 2.85 9.53
CA LYS A 74 7.71 4.15 9.24
C LYS A 74 7.23 4.68 7.89
N ALA A 75 7.48 5.97 7.66
CA ALA A 75 7.24 6.58 6.37
C ALA A 75 8.10 5.93 5.27
N ILE A 76 7.50 5.67 4.12
CA ILE A 76 8.20 5.17 2.94
C ILE A 76 8.77 6.37 2.20
N PRO A 77 10.09 6.44 1.97
CA PRO A 77 10.67 7.54 1.22
C PRO A 77 10.28 7.47 -0.27
N PRO A 78 10.30 8.61 -0.99
CA PRO A 78 9.79 8.69 -2.36
C PRO A 78 10.38 7.68 -3.33
N GLU A 79 11.68 7.38 -3.22
CA GLU A 79 12.39 6.42 -4.05
C GLU A 79 11.92 4.97 -3.88
N ARG A 80 11.24 4.67 -2.76
CA ARG A 80 10.69 3.33 -2.45
C ARG A 80 9.19 3.21 -2.74
N ARG A 81 8.59 4.20 -3.41
CA ARG A 81 7.14 4.23 -3.73
C ARG A 81 6.80 3.70 -5.11
N GLY A 82 7.74 3.07 -5.81
CA GLY A 82 7.50 2.44 -7.12
C GLY A 82 6.84 3.39 -8.13
N GLY A 83 7.42 4.57 -8.34
CA GLY A 83 6.94 5.54 -9.32
C GLY A 83 5.73 6.40 -8.89
N TYR A 84 5.10 6.16 -7.74
CA TYR A 84 4.02 7.03 -7.23
C TYR A 84 4.61 8.32 -6.63
N ARG A 85 4.62 9.41 -7.39
CA ARG A 85 5.28 10.68 -7.04
C ARG A 85 4.34 11.77 -6.56
N GLY A 86 3.04 11.64 -6.84
CA GLY A 86 2.02 12.61 -6.45
C GLY A 86 1.44 12.34 -5.07
N PHE A 87 0.12 12.36 -4.97
CA PHE A 87 -0.61 12.13 -3.73
C PHE A 87 -0.32 10.74 -3.14
N TRP A 88 0.02 10.72 -1.85
CA TRP A 88 0.38 9.51 -1.14
C TRP A 88 -0.29 9.48 0.25
N ARG A 89 -1.06 8.43 0.53
CA ARG A 89 -1.68 8.15 1.83
C ARG A 89 -1.53 6.66 2.11
N ALA A 90 -0.32 6.21 2.48
CA ALA A 90 -0.04 4.79 2.58
C ALA A 90 0.86 4.40 3.76
N ALA A 91 0.85 3.12 4.05
CA ALA A 91 1.81 2.45 4.92
C ALA A 91 2.32 1.16 4.24
N ASP A 92 3.55 0.77 4.55
CA ASP A 92 4.12 -0.45 3.96
C ASP A 92 3.35 -1.68 4.44
N VAL A 93 3.28 -1.91 5.74
CA VAL A 93 2.49 -2.99 6.34
C VAL A 93 1.34 -2.38 7.12
N LEU A 94 0.23 -2.09 6.45
CA LEU A 94 -0.89 -1.33 6.99
C LEU A 94 -1.50 -1.98 8.25
N GLU A 95 -1.48 -3.30 8.38
CA GLU A 95 -1.92 -4.04 9.57
C GLU A 95 -1.03 -3.83 10.80
N LEU A 96 0.18 -3.29 10.63
CA LEU A 96 1.06 -2.92 11.75
C LEU A 96 0.92 -1.45 12.15
N THR A 97 0.30 -0.64 11.30
CA THR A 97 0.05 0.78 11.58
C THR A 97 -1.41 1.08 11.88
N SER A 98 -2.28 0.08 11.80
CA SER A 98 -3.71 0.27 12.01
C SER A 98 -4.43 -1.03 12.41
N HIS A 99 -5.57 -0.83 13.07
CA HIS A 99 -6.59 -1.83 13.33
C HIS A 99 -7.88 -1.46 12.59
N GLY A 100 -8.94 -2.25 12.75
CA GLY A 100 -10.18 -2.06 12.01
C GLY A 100 -10.83 -0.68 12.19
N TYR A 101 -10.56 0.02 13.31
CA TYR A 101 -11.25 1.28 13.65
C TYR A 101 -10.32 2.44 13.96
N GLU A 102 -9.01 2.25 13.95
CA GLU A 102 -8.05 3.31 14.24
C GLU A 102 -6.69 3.00 13.61
N GLY A 103 -5.89 4.03 13.41
CA GLY A 103 -4.53 3.85 12.93
C GLY A 103 -3.94 5.09 12.30
N TYR A 104 -2.94 4.87 11.47
CA TYR A 104 -2.31 5.93 10.70
C TYR A 104 -1.71 5.41 9.40
N VAL A 105 -1.59 6.33 8.47
CA VAL A 105 -0.79 6.22 7.25
C VAL A 105 0.22 7.36 7.21
N PHE A 106 1.06 7.41 6.20
CA PHE A 106 1.96 8.54 5.96
C PHE A 106 1.56 9.25 4.68
N ASP A 107 1.74 10.57 4.66
CA ASP A 107 1.49 11.39 3.48
C ASP A 107 2.72 11.51 2.56
N GLU A 108 2.59 12.24 1.47
CA GLU A 108 3.66 12.50 0.49
C GLU A 108 4.89 13.16 1.12
N ASN A 109 4.70 13.95 2.18
CA ASN A 109 5.75 14.62 2.95
C ASN A 109 6.28 13.78 4.11
N MET A 110 5.98 12.49 4.14
CA MET A 110 6.37 11.54 5.20
C MET A 110 5.79 11.86 6.59
N LYS A 111 4.77 12.71 6.67
CA LYS A 111 4.09 13.05 7.91
C LYS A 111 3.00 12.01 8.23
N LYS A 112 2.89 11.66 9.50
CA LYS A 112 1.88 10.74 9.99
C LYS A 112 0.48 11.36 9.93
N ARG A 113 -0.46 10.68 9.28
CA ARG A 113 -1.88 11.02 9.17
C ARG A 113 -2.68 9.98 9.95
N LYS A 114 -3.11 10.36 11.15
CA LYS A 114 -3.95 9.50 12.01
C LYS A 114 -5.39 9.48 11.51
N PHE A 115 -6.07 8.37 11.76
CA PHE A 115 -7.50 8.25 11.51
C PHE A 115 -8.20 7.46 12.62
N ALA A 116 -9.50 7.70 12.78
CA ALA A 116 -10.42 6.96 13.64
C ALA A 116 -11.71 6.65 12.86
N GLY A 117 -12.32 5.51 13.13
CA GLY A 117 -13.45 4.96 12.40
C GLY A 117 -13.03 3.80 11.50
N TYR A 118 -14.00 3.07 10.93
CA TYR A 118 -13.74 1.84 10.18
C TYR A 118 -12.71 2.08 9.06
N ARG A 119 -11.62 1.30 9.09
CA ARG A 119 -10.43 1.51 8.25
C ARG A 119 -10.73 1.57 6.76
N VAL A 120 -11.65 0.71 6.25
CA VAL A 120 -12.05 0.74 4.84
C VAL A 120 -12.61 2.10 4.47
N ASN A 121 -13.51 2.66 5.31
CA ASN A 121 -14.10 3.99 5.06
C ASN A 121 -13.01 5.07 5.06
N ARG A 122 -12.06 5.00 6.03
CA ARG A 122 -10.98 5.99 6.15
C ARG A 122 -9.99 5.93 4.99
N ILE A 123 -9.67 4.74 4.50
CA ILE A 123 -8.87 4.59 3.27
C ILE A 123 -9.63 5.14 2.07
N THR A 124 -10.95 4.92 1.99
CA THR A 124 -11.79 5.52 0.95
C THR A 124 -11.85 7.05 1.07
N ASP A 125 -11.98 7.60 2.28
CA ASP A 125 -11.98 9.05 2.52
C ASP A 125 -10.68 9.71 2.03
N PHE A 126 -9.52 9.07 2.18
CA PHE A 126 -8.27 9.56 1.60
C PHE A 126 -8.26 9.55 0.06
N ALA A 127 -8.91 8.56 -0.55
CA ALA A 127 -9.07 8.56 -2.00
C ALA A 127 -10.02 9.69 -2.46
N LEU A 128 -11.09 9.95 -1.72
CA LEU A 128 -11.97 11.09 -1.97
C LEU A 128 -11.26 12.43 -1.74
N GLU A 129 -10.41 12.55 -0.69
CA GLU A 129 -9.55 13.73 -0.47
C GLU A 129 -8.72 14.05 -1.71
N PHE A 130 -8.14 13.02 -2.35
CA PHE A 130 -7.42 13.21 -3.61
C PHE A 130 -8.35 13.74 -4.72
N LEU A 131 -9.49 13.10 -4.95
CA LEU A 131 -10.42 13.49 -6.02
C LEU A 131 -10.94 14.92 -5.81
N ASP A 132 -11.28 15.28 -4.56
CA ASP A 132 -11.77 16.61 -4.22
C ASP A 132 -10.69 17.70 -4.32
N SER A 133 -9.42 17.36 -4.10
CA SER A 133 -8.30 18.30 -4.14
C SER A 133 -7.59 18.37 -5.49
N TYR A 134 -7.77 17.38 -6.35
CA TYR A 134 -7.11 17.33 -7.65
C TYR A 134 -7.55 18.48 -8.54
N ARG A 135 -6.59 19.28 -9.02
CA ARG A 135 -6.81 20.44 -9.91
C ARG A 135 -5.85 20.42 -11.12
N GLY A 136 -5.17 19.27 -11.33
CA GLY A 136 -4.29 19.11 -12.49
C GLY A 136 -5.07 19.07 -13.81
N GLU A 137 -4.43 19.49 -14.88
CA GLU A 137 -4.98 19.37 -16.24
C GLU A 137 -4.70 18.01 -16.85
N ASN A 138 -3.70 17.29 -16.33
CA ASN A 138 -3.33 15.96 -16.79
C ASN A 138 -4.31 14.91 -16.28
N PRO A 139 -4.48 13.79 -16.98
CA PRO A 139 -5.17 12.63 -16.42
C PRO A 139 -4.44 12.10 -15.19
N PHE A 140 -5.13 11.44 -14.28
CA PHE A 140 -4.52 10.81 -13.12
C PHE A 140 -4.66 9.29 -13.13
N PHE A 141 -3.73 8.63 -12.46
CA PHE A 141 -3.75 7.21 -12.14
C PHE A 141 -3.74 7.04 -10.62
N LEU A 142 -4.89 6.69 -10.05
CA LEU A 142 -5.07 6.47 -8.62
C LEU A 142 -5.18 4.97 -8.32
N THR A 143 -4.28 4.46 -7.48
CA THR A 143 -4.39 3.11 -6.92
C THR A 143 -4.91 3.17 -5.49
N ILE A 144 -6.00 2.45 -5.22
CA ILE A 144 -6.56 2.29 -3.88
C ILE A 144 -6.35 0.83 -3.45
N SER A 145 -5.67 0.65 -2.34
CA SER A 145 -5.27 -0.66 -1.83
C SER A 145 -5.80 -0.89 -0.42
N HIS A 146 -7.06 -1.31 -0.32
CA HIS A 146 -7.65 -1.76 0.93
C HIS A 146 -6.95 -3.02 1.44
N ILE A 147 -7.03 -3.26 2.75
CA ILE A 147 -6.46 -4.45 3.37
C ILE A 147 -7.53 -5.49 3.69
N GLU A 148 -8.75 -5.08 3.96
CA GLU A 148 -9.85 -5.98 4.29
C GLU A 148 -10.18 -6.95 3.14
N PRO A 149 -10.51 -8.21 3.47
CA PRO A 149 -10.68 -8.81 4.80
C PRO A 149 -9.42 -9.51 5.33
N HIS A 150 -8.38 -8.75 5.70
CA HIS A 150 -7.13 -9.31 6.20
C HIS A 150 -7.22 -9.71 7.68
N TYR A 151 -6.64 -10.86 8.05
CA TYR A 151 -6.55 -11.31 9.44
C TYR A 151 -5.63 -10.40 10.27
N GLN A 152 -6.13 -9.89 11.38
CA GLN A 152 -5.38 -9.05 12.32
C GLN A 152 -4.74 -9.94 13.38
N LYS A 153 -3.44 -10.19 13.27
CA LYS A 153 -2.72 -11.18 14.08
C LYS A 153 -2.72 -10.88 15.58
N ASP A 154 -2.51 -9.63 15.95
CA ASP A 154 -2.46 -9.19 17.34
C ASP A 154 -3.83 -9.18 18.03
N ARG A 155 -4.92 -9.22 17.27
CA ARG A 155 -6.30 -9.34 17.73
C ARG A 155 -6.91 -10.72 17.47
N GLN A 156 -6.14 -11.62 16.89
CA GLN A 156 -6.52 -13.00 16.57
C GLN A 156 -7.89 -13.11 15.86
N GLY A 157 -8.15 -12.23 14.89
CA GLY A 157 -9.43 -12.23 14.21
C GLY A 157 -9.49 -11.33 12.97
N TYR A 158 -10.66 -11.38 12.34
CA TYR A 158 -11.03 -10.47 11.26
C TYR A 158 -11.86 -9.33 11.83
N GLU A 159 -11.58 -8.12 11.41
CA GLU A 159 -12.34 -6.93 11.79
C GLU A 159 -13.24 -6.52 10.63
N GLY A 160 -14.53 -6.44 10.89
CA GLY A 160 -15.55 -6.04 9.92
C GLY A 160 -16.36 -4.84 10.43
N PRO A 161 -17.29 -4.31 9.64
CA PRO A 161 -18.19 -3.25 10.09
C PRO A 161 -18.97 -3.68 11.34
N ILE A 162 -19.26 -2.72 12.23
CA ILE A 162 -20.05 -2.96 13.44
C ILE A 162 -21.38 -3.61 13.06
N GLY A 163 -21.73 -4.69 13.72
CA GLY A 163 -22.97 -5.43 13.48
C GLY A 163 -22.90 -6.41 12.28
N SER A 164 -21.81 -6.41 11.48
CA SER A 164 -21.73 -7.32 10.32
C SER A 164 -21.61 -8.78 10.73
N LYS A 165 -20.85 -9.11 11.78
CA LYS A 165 -20.66 -10.48 12.23
C LYS A 165 -21.95 -11.13 12.72
N GLN A 166 -22.79 -10.37 13.43
CA GLN A 166 -24.06 -10.85 13.97
C GLN A 166 -25.06 -11.27 12.89
N LYS A 167 -24.97 -10.67 11.70
CA LYS A 167 -25.85 -11.02 10.56
C LYS A 167 -25.58 -12.40 9.96
N PHE A 168 -24.43 -12.99 10.27
CA PHE A 168 -23.97 -14.25 9.71
C PHE A 168 -23.67 -15.33 10.78
N GLN A 169 -24.03 -15.06 12.03
CA GLN A 169 -24.01 -16.03 13.11
C GLN A 169 -25.39 -16.72 13.16
N ASN A 170 -25.56 -17.79 12.40
CA ASN A 170 -26.66 -18.76 12.54
C ASN A 170 -26.17 -19.98 13.30
#